data_d46f0f422cfd63c413e4c7c80afdf07f
#
_entry.id   d46f0f422cfd63c413e4c7c80afdf07f
#
_cell.length_a   1.000
_cell.length_b   1.000
_cell.length_c   1.000
_cell.angle_alpha   90.00
_cell.angle_beta   90.00
_cell.angle_gamma   90.00
#
_symmetry.space_group_name_H-M   'P 1'
#
loop_
_entity.id
_entity.type
_entity.pdbx_description
1 polymer ?
#
loop_
_entity_poly.entity_id
_entity_poly.type
_entity_poly.pdbx_seq_one_letter_code
_entity_poly.pdbx_strand_id
1 'polypeptide(L)'
;MNILLLILLCVFEAAFAVTAGGRKCGKKDWQVGRLICNGGQLLVFLIMLIAPGIDLSFRFMGLFVLLILRIVAAFFGVLLTRKKEGERKSIAMMILSAVLSAVLISASLVPSFIITAYEGLPVTGEYEVAQASAILIDGSRVEEFETDGSKREVPVYFYYPANAAEGEKFPLVIFSHGAFGYNKSNYYTFTELASNGYTVISTEHPYHSLFTKDTAGNTITVDPSFMSGIAAINSEGVDEETVFELSSKWLELRCDDIDFVIDSVKSTAGESALPEYWHTEDTQGIISALSVTDTDNIGVMGHSLGGAAAVNEGRTRNDIKAVIDLDGTMLGEVTGVENGVDIVRDDPYPVPLLSFDNEEHHFAAIDAEKNGEVYANNVVMGNAVCGYRTYIAGTGHMNFTDLPMYSPSLAKMLGTGSVDAEKCMITVNGITLEFFDSFLKGKGEFIVQKCTEVS
;
A
#
# COMPACT_ATOMS: atom_id res chain seq x y z
N MET A 1 -8.21 -18.79 15.20
CA MET A 1 -8.07 -18.31 16.58
C MET A 1 -9.02 -17.14 16.89
N ASN A 2 -9.15 -16.14 16.02
CA ASN A 2 -9.99 -14.94 16.20
C ASN A 2 -11.48 -15.28 16.51
N ILE A 3 -12.04 -16.27 15.78
CA ILE A 3 -13.43 -16.73 16.01
C ILE A 3 -13.59 -17.32 17.43
N LEU A 4 -12.61 -18.11 17.89
CA LEU A 4 -12.65 -18.69 19.22
C LEU A 4 -12.62 -17.59 20.31
N LEU A 5 -11.73 -16.59 20.15
CA LEU A 5 -11.68 -15.44 21.05
C LEU A 5 -13.03 -14.71 21.08
N LEU A 6 -13.58 -14.38 19.91
CA LEU A 6 -14.90 -13.72 19.81
C LEU A 6 -16.00 -14.51 20.54
N ILE A 7 -16.08 -15.83 20.27
CA ILE A 7 -17.06 -16.70 20.91
C ILE A 7 -16.89 -16.67 22.44
N LEU A 8 -15.67 -16.84 22.95
CA LEU A 8 -15.41 -16.83 24.38
C LEU A 8 -15.84 -15.51 25.02
N LEU A 9 -15.47 -14.37 24.43
CA LEU A 9 -15.84 -13.05 24.95
C LEU A 9 -17.37 -12.83 24.95
N CYS A 10 -18.05 -13.25 23.87
CA CYS A 10 -19.52 -13.17 23.78
C CYS A 10 -20.23 -14.12 24.76
N VAL A 11 -19.68 -15.30 25.00
CA VAL A 11 -20.19 -16.25 26.01
C VAL A 11 -20.12 -15.64 27.41
N PHE A 12 -19.04 -14.92 27.76
CA PHE A 12 -18.98 -14.18 29.03
C PHE A 12 -20.11 -13.14 29.18
N GLU A 13 -20.39 -12.38 28.10
CA GLU A 13 -21.50 -11.41 28.11
C GLU A 13 -22.86 -12.07 28.29
N ALA A 14 -23.13 -13.13 27.53
CA ALA A 14 -24.38 -13.86 27.58
C ALA A 14 -24.58 -14.50 28.95
N ALA A 15 -23.58 -15.20 29.48
CA ALA A 15 -23.63 -15.84 30.79
C ALA A 15 -23.87 -14.82 31.92
N PHE A 16 -23.18 -13.66 31.85
CA PHE A 16 -23.39 -12.58 32.79
C PHE A 16 -24.81 -12.00 32.71
N ALA A 17 -25.32 -11.72 31.51
CA ALA A 17 -26.67 -11.17 31.32
C ALA A 17 -27.77 -12.12 31.84
N VAL A 18 -27.64 -13.44 31.54
CA VAL A 18 -28.58 -14.46 31.99
C VAL A 18 -28.55 -14.60 33.52
N THR A 19 -27.40 -14.69 34.15
CA THR A 19 -27.27 -14.82 35.60
C THR A 19 -27.76 -13.58 36.35
N ALA A 20 -27.46 -12.38 35.87
CA ALA A 20 -27.90 -11.13 36.42
C ALA A 20 -29.42 -10.93 36.28
N GLY A 21 -29.99 -11.29 35.12
CA GLY A 21 -31.42 -11.21 34.85
C GLY A 21 -32.24 -12.18 35.75
N GLY A 22 -31.80 -13.43 35.88
CA GLY A 22 -32.42 -14.45 36.71
C GLY A 22 -32.44 -14.08 38.20
N ARG A 23 -31.43 -13.38 38.70
CA ARG A 23 -31.30 -12.93 40.08
C ARG A 23 -31.98 -11.60 40.38
N LYS A 24 -32.64 -10.95 39.40
CA LYS A 24 -33.21 -9.59 39.53
C LYS A 24 -32.22 -8.59 40.15
N CYS A 25 -31.03 -8.57 39.64
CA CYS A 25 -29.83 -7.90 40.13
C CYS A 25 -30.05 -6.41 40.44
N GLY A 26 -29.53 -5.94 41.57
CA GLY A 26 -29.47 -4.53 41.93
C GLY A 26 -28.49 -3.75 41.06
N LYS A 27 -28.62 -2.41 41.03
CA LYS A 27 -27.70 -1.55 40.26
C LYS A 27 -26.24 -1.68 40.70
N LYS A 28 -26.02 -1.80 42.02
CA LYS A 28 -24.68 -2.01 42.60
C LYS A 28 -24.11 -3.37 42.20
N ASP A 29 -24.91 -4.45 42.41
CA ASP A 29 -24.47 -5.81 42.08
C ASP A 29 -24.22 -6.00 40.59
N TRP A 30 -25.01 -5.32 39.75
CA TRP A 30 -24.76 -5.25 38.31
C TRP A 30 -23.37 -4.70 37.97
N GLN A 31 -22.96 -3.58 38.58
CA GLN A 31 -21.65 -2.97 38.31
C GLN A 31 -20.48 -3.84 38.82
N VAL A 32 -20.63 -4.47 39.99
CA VAL A 32 -19.65 -5.43 40.50
C VAL A 32 -19.55 -6.64 39.57
N GLY A 33 -20.68 -7.20 39.14
CA GLY A 33 -20.72 -8.30 38.20
C GLY A 33 -20.09 -7.94 36.85
N ARG A 34 -20.34 -6.71 36.34
CA ARG A 34 -19.68 -6.18 35.13
C ARG A 34 -18.16 -6.07 35.28
N LEU A 35 -17.69 -5.61 36.44
CA LEU A 35 -16.25 -5.52 36.70
C LEU A 35 -15.60 -6.92 36.67
N ILE A 36 -16.26 -7.92 37.29
CA ILE A 36 -15.78 -9.31 37.28
C ILE A 36 -15.80 -9.89 35.85
N CYS A 37 -16.91 -9.68 35.11
CA CYS A 37 -17.06 -10.16 33.75
C CYS A 37 -15.97 -9.56 32.83
N ASN A 38 -15.78 -8.22 32.85
CA ASN A 38 -14.79 -7.53 32.05
C ASN A 38 -13.36 -7.95 32.44
N GLY A 39 -13.08 -8.15 33.74
CA GLY A 39 -11.80 -8.69 34.20
C GLY A 39 -11.54 -10.10 33.71
N GLY A 40 -12.57 -10.96 33.72
CA GLY A 40 -12.50 -12.30 33.12
C GLY A 40 -12.23 -12.29 31.62
N GLN A 41 -12.87 -11.38 30.89
CA GLN A 41 -12.64 -11.20 29.46
C GLN A 41 -11.20 -10.72 29.15
N LEU A 42 -10.67 -9.77 29.91
CA LEU A 42 -9.28 -9.35 29.79
C LEU A 42 -8.33 -10.50 30.10
N LEU A 43 -8.61 -11.29 31.16
CA LEU A 43 -7.78 -12.43 31.49
C LEU A 43 -7.78 -13.47 30.35
N VAL A 44 -8.93 -13.76 29.74
CA VAL A 44 -9.02 -14.66 28.58
C VAL A 44 -8.16 -14.12 27.45
N PHE A 45 -8.28 -12.83 27.13
CA PHE A 45 -7.45 -12.21 26.09
C PHE A 45 -5.95 -12.34 26.37
N LEU A 46 -5.51 -12.02 27.61
CA LEU A 46 -4.10 -12.14 28.02
C LEU A 46 -3.58 -13.59 27.98
N ILE A 47 -4.42 -14.57 28.34
CA ILE A 47 -4.05 -15.98 28.20
C ILE A 47 -3.91 -16.36 26.71
N MET A 48 -4.79 -15.86 25.86
CA MET A 48 -4.74 -16.17 24.43
C MET A 48 -3.58 -15.49 23.69
N LEU A 49 -2.91 -14.49 24.27
CA LEU A 49 -1.64 -13.96 23.71
C LEU A 49 -0.51 -15.01 23.66
N ILE A 50 -0.63 -16.13 24.40
CA ILE A 50 0.33 -17.24 24.34
C ILE A 50 0.08 -18.10 23.09
N ALA A 51 -1.12 -18.01 22.49
CA ALA A 51 -1.52 -18.80 21.33
C ALA A 51 -1.06 -18.13 20.02
N PRO A 52 -0.64 -18.91 19.02
CA PRO A 52 -0.25 -18.33 17.73
C PRO A 52 -1.41 -17.58 17.06
N GLY A 53 -1.11 -16.43 16.48
CA GLY A 53 -2.06 -15.59 15.73
C GLY A 53 -2.86 -14.59 16.56
N ILE A 54 -2.61 -14.47 17.88
CA ILE A 54 -3.10 -13.39 18.73
C ILE A 54 -1.90 -12.66 19.33
N ASP A 55 -1.82 -11.36 19.11
CA ASP A 55 -0.70 -10.51 19.46
C ASP A 55 -1.18 -9.12 19.94
N LEU A 56 -0.26 -8.26 20.35
CA LEU A 56 -0.55 -6.85 20.68
C LEU A 56 -0.32 -5.90 19.49
N SER A 57 -0.41 -6.42 18.27
CA SER A 57 -0.40 -5.57 17.09
C SER A 57 -1.69 -4.73 16.96
N PHE A 58 -1.70 -3.83 15.98
CA PHE A 58 -2.90 -3.01 15.68
C PHE A 58 -4.15 -3.87 15.41
N ARG A 59 -3.99 -5.14 15.00
CA ARG A 59 -5.08 -6.10 14.75
C ARG A 59 -5.95 -6.34 15.98
N PHE A 60 -5.36 -6.36 17.17
CA PHE A 60 -6.02 -6.62 18.45
C PHE A 60 -5.96 -5.44 19.42
N MET A 61 -5.22 -4.39 19.08
CA MET A 61 -5.06 -3.21 19.95
C MET A 61 -6.41 -2.56 20.28
N GLY A 62 -7.32 -2.47 19.29
CA GLY A 62 -8.67 -1.94 19.50
C GLY A 62 -9.46 -2.74 20.53
N LEU A 63 -9.38 -4.08 20.51
CA LEU A 63 -9.99 -4.93 21.51
C LEU A 63 -9.33 -4.75 22.89
N PHE A 64 -7.99 -4.72 22.96
CA PHE A 64 -7.28 -4.54 24.23
C PHE A 64 -7.69 -3.22 24.90
N VAL A 65 -7.67 -2.12 24.16
CA VAL A 65 -8.10 -0.80 24.67
C VAL A 65 -9.57 -0.83 25.09
N LEU A 66 -10.45 -1.43 24.30
CA LEU A 66 -11.87 -1.59 24.66
C LEU A 66 -12.05 -2.34 25.98
N LEU A 67 -11.34 -3.45 26.19
CA LEU A 67 -11.44 -4.23 27.43
C LEU A 67 -10.98 -3.42 28.64
N ILE A 68 -9.89 -2.65 28.53
CA ILE A 68 -9.41 -1.76 29.59
C ILE A 68 -10.46 -0.67 29.89
N LEU A 69 -10.96 0.02 28.86
CA LEU A 69 -11.97 1.07 29.04
C LEU A 69 -13.23 0.55 29.71
N ARG A 70 -13.67 -0.67 29.38
CA ARG A 70 -14.82 -1.33 29.99
C ARG A 70 -14.59 -1.66 31.47
N ILE A 71 -13.38 -2.08 31.85
CA ILE A 71 -13.01 -2.29 33.27
C ILE A 71 -13.07 -0.96 34.02
N VAL A 72 -12.45 0.09 33.47
CA VAL A 72 -12.47 1.43 34.06
C VAL A 72 -13.88 1.96 34.23
N ALA A 73 -14.72 1.84 33.20
CA ALA A 73 -16.12 2.25 33.27
C ALA A 73 -16.91 1.46 34.32
N ALA A 74 -16.71 0.16 34.43
CA ALA A 74 -17.34 -0.67 35.45
C ALA A 74 -16.89 -0.30 36.88
N PHE A 75 -15.59 -0.02 37.05
CA PHE A 75 -15.02 0.43 38.33
C PHE A 75 -15.65 1.75 38.79
N PHE A 76 -15.72 2.78 37.91
CA PHE A 76 -16.43 4.01 38.24
C PHE A 76 -17.92 3.78 38.46
N GLY A 77 -18.55 2.86 37.70
CA GLY A 77 -19.94 2.44 37.93
C GLY A 77 -20.17 1.87 39.33
N VAL A 78 -19.23 1.07 39.86
CA VAL A 78 -19.28 0.59 41.25
C VAL A 78 -19.23 1.75 42.23
N LEU A 79 -18.35 2.71 42.05
CA LEU A 79 -18.23 3.87 42.91
C LEU A 79 -19.50 4.72 42.94
N LEU A 80 -20.06 5.03 41.75
CA LEU A 80 -21.26 5.86 41.59
C LEU A 80 -22.54 5.17 42.09
N THR A 81 -22.61 3.83 42.11
CA THR A 81 -23.78 3.08 42.58
C THR A 81 -23.67 2.64 44.05
N ARG A 82 -22.59 2.97 44.73
CA ARG A 82 -22.29 2.55 46.12
C ARG A 82 -23.40 2.91 47.10
N LYS A 83 -24.12 4.04 46.88
CA LYS A 83 -25.23 4.50 47.71
C LYS A 83 -26.61 4.10 47.20
N LYS A 84 -26.71 3.31 46.09
CA LYS A 84 -27.98 2.92 45.47
C LYS A 84 -28.37 1.47 45.82
N GLU A 85 -28.24 1.11 47.06
CA GLU A 85 -28.66 -0.21 47.56
C GLU A 85 -30.18 -0.35 47.43
N GLY A 86 -30.64 -1.49 46.92
CA GLY A 86 -32.08 -1.80 46.72
C GLY A 86 -32.69 -1.34 45.39
N GLU A 87 -32.03 -0.46 44.62
CA GLU A 87 -32.51 -0.09 43.29
C GLU A 87 -32.23 -1.22 42.28
N ARG A 88 -33.29 -1.75 41.64
CA ARG A 88 -33.18 -2.82 40.65
C ARG A 88 -32.72 -2.29 39.28
N LYS A 89 -31.93 -3.09 38.55
CA LYS A 89 -31.62 -2.87 37.14
C LYS A 89 -32.75 -3.46 36.28
N SER A 90 -33.20 -2.73 35.26
CA SER A 90 -34.16 -3.24 34.28
C SER A 90 -33.56 -4.38 33.45
N ILE A 91 -34.31 -5.46 33.24
CA ILE A 91 -33.89 -6.59 32.39
C ILE A 91 -33.62 -6.11 30.95
N ALA A 92 -34.49 -5.24 30.42
CA ALA A 92 -34.29 -4.67 29.09
C ALA A 92 -32.93 -3.94 28.97
N MET A 93 -32.53 -3.18 30.00
CA MET A 93 -31.22 -2.51 30.05
C MET A 93 -30.06 -3.48 30.23
N MET A 94 -30.26 -4.64 30.84
CA MET A 94 -29.23 -5.69 30.93
C MET A 94 -29.00 -6.32 29.55
N ILE A 95 -30.09 -6.67 28.86
CA ILE A 95 -30.00 -7.22 27.47
C ILE A 95 -29.38 -6.21 26.53
N LEU A 96 -29.85 -4.96 26.53
CA LEU A 96 -29.29 -3.90 25.69
C LEU A 96 -27.75 -3.73 25.93
N SER A 97 -27.35 -3.74 27.21
CA SER A 97 -25.94 -3.65 27.58
C SER A 97 -25.12 -4.84 27.08
N ALA A 98 -25.66 -6.06 27.13
CA ALA A 98 -24.97 -7.24 26.61
C ALA A 98 -24.86 -7.21 25.08
N VAL A 99 -25.93 -6.84 24.38
CA VAL A 99 -25.94 -6.70 22.92
C VAL A 99 -24.92 -5.63 22.47
N LEU A 100 -24.98 -4.44 23.09
CA LEU A 100 -24.03 -3.37 22.78
C LEU A 100 -22.58 -3.80 23.03
N SER A 101 -22.33 -4.52 24.12
CA SER A 101 -21.00 -5.06 24.42
C SER A 101 -20.53 -6.06 23.36
N ALA A 102 -21.40 -6.98 22.93
CA ALA A 102 -21.09 -7.95 21.89
C ALA A 102 -20.78 -7.24 20.54
N VAL A 103 -21.58 -6.21 20.19
CA VAL A 103 -21.33 -5.40 18.99
C VAL A 103 -19.97 -4.70 19.06
N LEU A 104 -19.65 -4.05 20.18
CA LEU A 104 -18.37 -3.36 20.36
C LEU A 104 -17.18 -4.32 20.33
N ILE A 105 -17.29 -5.51 20.95
CA ILE A 105 -16.27 -6.55 20.89
C ILE A 105 -16.10 -7.04 19.45
N SER A 106 -17.19 -7.32 18.74
CA SER A 106 -17.14 -7.75 17.34
C SER A 106 -16.47 -6.69 16.45
N ALA A 107 -16.88 -5.42 16.59
CA ALA A 107 -16.32 -4.31 15.84
C ALA A 107 -14.83 -4.12 16.12
N SER A 108 -14.39 -4.27 17.38
CA SER A 108 -12.98 -4.13 17.76
C SER A 108 -12.09 -5.27 17.24
N LEU A 109 -12.67 -6.39 16.83
CA LEU A 109 -11.96 -7.52 16.22
C LEU A 109 -11.95 -7.50 14.69
N VAL A 110 -12.71 -6.60 14.04
CA VAL A 110 -12.75 -6.49 12.57
C VAL A 110 -11.36 -6.44 11.95
N PRO A 111 -10.39 -5.61 12.44
CA PRO A 111 -9.05 -5.60 11.88
C PRO A 111 -8.38 -6.97 11.86
N SER A 112 -8.58 -7.80 12.90
CA SER A 112 -7.98 -9.13 12.98
C SER A 112 -8.59 -10.17 12.02
N PHE A 113 -9.76 -9.90 11.48
CA PHE A 113 -10.40 -10.75 10.45
C PHE A 113 -10.02 -10.30 9.04
N ILE A 114 -9.77 -9.01 8.85
CA ILE A 114 -9.39 -8.44 7.57
C ILE A 114 -7.88 -8.61 7.32
N ILE A 115 -7.04 -8.33 8.32
CA ILE A 115 -5.59 -8.38 8.22
C ILE A 115 -5.06 -9.67 8.85
N THR A 116 -4.29 -10.43 8.09
CA THR A 116 -3.66 -11.67 8.56
C THR A 116 -2.40 -11.40 9.38
N ALA A 117 -1.97 -12.38 10.18
CA ALA A 117 -0.62 -12.40 10.73
C ALA A 117 0.31 -12.91 9.64
N TYR A 118 1.02 -12.01 8.99
CA TYR A 118 1.99 -12.34 7.97
C TYR A 118 3.41 -12.02 8.47
N GLU A 119 4.31 -13.00 8.40
CA GLU A 119 5.68 -12.86 8.94
C GLU A 119 6.64 -12.14 7.97
N GLY A 120 6.22 -11.97 6.73
CA GLY A 120 6.99 -11.32 5.67
C GLY A 120 7.74 -12.29 4.77
N LEU A 121 8.12 -11.81 3.58
CA LEU A 121 9.00 -12.53 2.67
C LEU A 121 10.45 -12.36 3.10
N PRO A 122 11.26 -13.44 3.12
CA PRO A 122 12.69 -13.33 3.29
C PRO A 122 13.31 -12.64 2.06
N VAL A 123 14.31 -11.81 2.28
CA VAL A 123 15.12 -11.23 1.21
C VAL A 123 16.22 -12.20 0.77
N THR A 124 16.64 -12.12 -0.50
CA THR A 124 17.66 -13.02 -1.07
C THR A 124 19.06 -12.40 -1.12
N GLY A 125 19.18 -11.07 -0.98
CA GLY A 125 20.44 -10.36 -1.07
C GLY A 125 21.27 -10.40 0.21
N GLU A 126 22.50 -9.91 0.11
CA GLU A 126 23.50 -9.94 1.17
C GLU A 126 23.51 -8.68 2.05
N TYR A 127 22.84 -7.61 1.60
CA TYR A 127 22.84 -6.35 2.32
C TYR A 127 21.74 -6.29 3.36
N GLU A 128 22.07 -5.76 4.54
CA GLU A 128 21.06 -5.33 5.51
C GLU A 128 20.30 -4.12 4.97
N VAL A 129 18.97 -4.11 5.10
CA VAL A 129 18.13 -3.04 4.57
C VAL A 129 17.86 -1.99 5.65
N ALA A 130 18.34 -0.77 5.43
CA ALA A 130 17.95 0.40 6.18
C ALA A 130 16.79 1.15 5.52
N GLN A 131 16.08 1.93 6.32
CA GLN A 131 14.98 2.78 5.87
C GLN A 131 15.15 4.19 6.42
N ALA A 132 14.81 5.18 5.61
CA ALA A 132 14.69 6.58 6.02
C ALA A 132 13.53 7.24 5.28
N SER A 133 13.01 8.34 5.77
CA SER A 133 11.91 9.05 5.09
C SER A 133 12.05 10.56 5.22
N ALA A 134 11.56 11.25 4.22
CA ALA A 134 11.47 12.70 4.20
C ALA A 134 10.19 13.13 3.47
N ILE A 135 9.83 14.39 3.65
CA ILE A 135 8.82 15.07 2.82
C ILE A 135 9.58 16.15 2.05
N LEU A 136 9.53 16.09 0.74
CA LEU A 136 10.12 17.09 -0.14
C LEU A 136 9.09 18.20 -0.42
N ILE A 137 9.48 19.46 -0.26
CA ILE A 137 8.59 20.61 -0.48
C ILE A 137 8.95 21.24 -1.82
N ASP A 138 8.09 21.06 -2.82
CA ASP A 138 8.28 21.68 -4.12
C ASP A 138 7.84 23.15 -4.10
N GLY A 139 8.80 24.03 -3.88
CA GLY A 139 8.56 25.46 -3.84
C GLY A 139 8.07 26.09 -5.15
N SER A 140 8.19 25.38 -6.29
CA SER A 140 7.74 25.84 -7.60
C SER A 140 6.26 25.60 -7.84
N ARG A 141 5.69 24.52 -7.26
CA ARG A 141 4.28 24.14 -7.42
C ARG A 141 3.44 24.56 -6.22
N VAL A 142 2.21 24.99 -6.47
CA VAL A 142 1.17 25.18 -5.45
C VAL A 142 0.34 23.91 -5.39
N GLU A 143 -0.06 23.50 -4.18
CA GLU A 143 -0.94 22.35 -4.00
C GLU A 143 -2.33 22.60 -4.61
N GLU A 144 -2.69 21.83 -5.60
CA GLU A 144 -3.94 22.06 -6.37
C GLU A 144 -5.21 21.59 -5.63
N PHE A 145 -5.06 20.72 -4.62
CA PHE A 145 -6.18 20.24 -3.81
C PHE A 145 -6.48 21.14 -2.59
N GLU A 146 -5.64 22.14 -2.34
CA GLU A 146 -5.81 23.08 -1.25
C GLU A 146 -6.06 24.51 -1.79
N THR A 147 -6.65 25.36 -0.95
CA THR A 147 -7.00 26.74 -1.36
C THR A 147 -6.22 27.80 -0.59
N ASP A 148 -5.28 27.40 0.26
CA ASP A 148 -4.51 28.27 1.15
C ASP A 148 -3.19 28.76 0.54
N GLY A 149 -2.84 28.26 -0.66
CA GLY A 149 -1.60 28.60 -1.35
C GLY A 149 -0.38 27.83 -0.84
N SER A 150 -0.59 26.75 -0.08
CA SER A 150 0.46 25.82 0.34
C SER A 150 1.22 25.25 -0.86
N LYS A 151 2.45 24.82 -0.62
CA LYS A 151 3.29 24.23 -1.63
C LYS A 151 3.04 22.73 -1.72
N ARG A 152 3.31 22.16 -2.91
CA ARG A 152 3.24 20.71 -3.12
C ARG A 152 4.26 20.00 -2.22
N GLU A 153 3.80 19.06 -1.42
CA GLU A 153 4.62 18.22 -0.55
C GLU A 153 4.63 16.80 -1.09
N VAL A 154 5.82 16.23 -1.27
CA VAL A 154 5.99 14.87 -1.81
C VAL A 154 6.72 14.00 -0.79
N PRO A 155 6.02 13.16 -0.03
CA PRO A 155 6.64 12.22 0.89
C PRO A 155 7.38 11.12 0.16
N VAL A 156 8.61 10.79 0.60
CA VAL A 156 9.49 9.78 0.03
C VAL A 156 10.03 8.85 1.10
N TYR A 157 10.12 7.57 0.76
CA TYR A 157 10.57 6.51 1.66
C TYR A 157 11.71 5.74 1.01
N PHE A 158 12.89 5.83 1.63
CA PHE A 158 14.11 5.18 1.17
C PHE A 158 14.25 3.78 1.76
N TYR A 159 14.68 2.84 0.92
CA TYR A 159 15.14 1.50 1.29
C TYR A 159 16.52 1.32 0.66
N TYR A 160 17.53 1.09 1.48
CA TYR A 160 18.92 1.11 0.98
C TYR A 160 19.84 0.16 1.77
N PRO A 161 20.97 -0.28 1.20
CA PRO A 161 21.97 -1.11 1.89
C PRO A 161 22.59 -0.38 3.08
N ALA A 162 22.38 -0.90 4.29
CA ALA A 162 22.89 -0.30 5.54
C ALA A 162 24.38 -0.57 5.78
N ASN A 163 24.88 -1.71 5.29
CA ASN A 163 26.24 -2.20 5.49
C ASN A 163 27.12 -2.07 4.24
N ALA A 164 26.86 -1.01 3.44
CA ALA A 164 27.66 -0.68 2.26
C ALA A 164 29.13 -0.40 2.65
N ALA A 165 30.07 -0.85 1.82
CA ALA A 165 31.47 -0.49 1.97
C ALA A 165 31.69 0.99 1.67
N GLU A 166 32.79 1.56 2.19
CA GLU A 166 33.12 2.96 1.94
C GLU A 166 33.29 3.22 0.44
N GLY A 167 32.53 4.17 -0.09
CA GLY A 167 32.54 4.56 -1.51
C GLY A 167 31.70 3.66 -2.43
N GLU A 168 31.07 2.63 -1.91
CA GLU A 168 30.16 1.80 -2.68
C GLU A 168 28.89 2.58 -3.05
N LYS A 169 28.39 2.39 -4.28
CA LYS A 169 27.21 3.06 -4.81
C LYS A 169 26.28 2.06 -5.46
N PHE A 170 24.98 2.31 -5.30
CA PHE A 170 23.92 1.42 -5.76
C PHE A 170 22.94 2.15 -6.69
N PRO A 171 22.54 1.54 -7.80
CA PRO A 171 21.58 2.14 -8.72
C PRO A 171 20.30 2.55 -7.99
N LEU A 172 19.73 3.66 -8.43
CA LEU A 172 18.48 4.21 -7.91
C LEU A 172 17.28 3.59 -8.61
N VAL A 173 16.28 3.18 -7.86
CA VAL A 173 14.98 2.78 -8.38
C VAL A 173 13.89 3.64 -7.72
N ILE A 174 13.13 4.35 -8.56
CA ILE A 174 11.95 5.11 -8.10
C ILE A 174 10.72 4.24 -8.31
N PHE A 175 9.87 4.16 -7.29
CA PHE A 175 8.61 3.45 -7.35
C PHE A 175 7.42 4.39 -7.16
N SER A 176 6.45 4.29 -8.08
CA SER A 176 5.14 4.94 -8.00
C SER A 176 4.04 3.90 -7.76
N HIS A 177 3.24 4.10 -6.73
CA HIS A 177 2.14 3.19 -6.37
C HIS A 177 0.90 3.36 -7.27
N GLY A 178 0.03 2.35 -7.32
CA GLY A 178 -1.25 2.40 -8.02
C GLY A 178 -2.21 3.44 -7.42
N ALA A 179 -3.38 3.61 -8.06
CA ALA A 179 -4.45 4.41 -7.48
C ALA A 179 -4.81 3.88 -6.09
N PHE A 180 -4.97 4.77 -5.10
CA PHE A 180 -5.24 4.42 -3.69
C PHE A 180 -4.13 3.59 -3.01
N GLY A 181 -2.96 3.47 -3.61
CA GLY A 181 -1.81 2.84 -2.98
C GLY A 181 -1.22 3.72 -1.88
N TYR A 182 -0.08 3.29 -1.35
CA TYR A 182 0.69 4.03 -0.35
C TYR A 182 2.14 3.51 -0.33
N ASN A 183 3.01 4.14 0.43
CA ASN A 183 4.45 3.88 0.44
C ASN A 183 4.88 2.43 0.70
N LYS A 184 4.00 1.58 1.23
CA LYS A 184 4.29 0.16 1.51
C LYS A 184 3.48 -0.80 0.64
N SER A 185 2.89 -0.34 -0.45
CA SER A 185 2.10 -1.21 -1.33
C SER A 185 2.91 -2.37 -1.92
N ASN A 186 4.22 -2.18 -2.09
CA ASN A 186 5.18 -3.16 -2.63
C ASN A 186 6.45 -3.26 -1.75
N TYR A 187 6.27 -3.23 -0.44
CA TYR A 187 7.37 -3.25 0.54
C TYR A 187 8.34 -4.41 0.34
N TYR A 188 7.84 -5.60 -0.01
CA TYR A 188 8.70 -6.77 -0.22
C TYR A 188 9.54 -6.66 -1.49
N THR A 189 9.06 -6.00 -2.53
CA THR A 189 9.87 -5.66 -3.71
C THR A 189 10.97 -4.66 -3.34
N PHE A 190 10.65 -3.65 -2.53
CA PHE A 190 11.65 -2.65 -2.12
C PHE A 190 12.76 -3.26 -1.28
N THR A 191 12.40 -4.10 -0.31
CA THR A 191 13.38 -4.77 0.55
C THR A 191 14.21 -5.81 -0.20
N GLU A 192 13.61 -6.51 -1.15
CA GLU A 192 14.35 -7.44 -2.03
C GLU A 192 15.38 -6.69 -2.86
N LEU A 193 15.00 -5.63 -3.57
CA LEU A 193 15.93 -4.82 -4.35
C LEU A 193 17.02 -4.22 -3.47
N ALA A 194 16.68 -3.64 -2.33
CA ALA A 194 17.66 -3.03 -1.43
C ALA A 194 18.65 -4.05 -0.87
N SER A 195 18.20 -5.25 -0.51
CA SER A 195 19.09 -6.33 -0.05
C SER A 195 20.05 -6.81 -1.15
N ASN A 196 19.68 -6.64 -2.40
CA ASN A 196 20.48 -6.97 -3.57
C ASN A 196 21.30 -5.78 -4.11
N GLY A 197 21.43 -4.69 -3.35
CA GLY A 197 22.27 -3.57 -3.69
C GLY A 197 21.62 -2.59 -4.67
N TYR A 198 20.46 -2.08 -4.31
CA TYR A 198 19.77 -0.94 -4.91
C TYR A 198 19.38 0.08 -3.84
N THR A 199 19.34 1.34 -4.18
CA THR A 199 18.58 2.33 -3.41
C THR A 199 17.21 2.45 -4.03
N VAL A 200 16.16 2.15 -3.26
CA VAL A 200 14.77 2.26 -3.72
C VAL A 200 14.11 3.42 -3.02
N ILE A 201 13.40 4.26 -3.78
CA ILE A 201 12.56 5.34 -3.23
C ILE A 201 11.11 5.07 -3.62
N SER A 202 10.28 4.80 -2.62
CA SER A 202 8.83 4.78 -2.80
C SER A 202 8.30 6.19 -2.64
N THR A 203 7.72 6.73 -3.72
CA THR A 203 7.13 8.07 -3.78
C THR A 203 5.65 8.01 -3.47
N GLU A 204 5.19 8.84 -2.54
CA GLU A 204 3.77 9.09 -2.31
C GLU A 204 3.28 10.21 -3.22
N HIS A 205 2.02 10.10 -3.62
CA HIS A 205 1.32 11.14 -4.35
C HIS A 205 0.14 11.61 -3.50
N PRO A 206 0.31 12.64 -2.65
CA PRO A 206 -0.78 13.17 -1.82
C PRO A 206 -2.05 13.40 -2.63
N TYR A 207 -3.22 13.11 -2.04
CA TYR A 207 -4.55 13.12 -2.65
C TYR A 207 -4.82 11.98 -3.66
N HIS A 208 -3.79 11.28 -4.18
CA HIS A 208 -3.91 10.04 -4.94
C HIS A 208 -3.58 8.79 -4.11
N SER A 209 -2.82 8.97 -3.02
CA SER A 209 -2.53 7.94 -2.02
C SER A 209 -3.75 7.70 -1.13
N LEU A 210 -3.94 6.46 -0.64
CA LEU A 210 -5.01 6.14 0.31
C LEU A 210 -4.95 7.05 1.55
N PHE A 211 -3.74 7.22 2.08
CA PHE A 211 -3.41 8.21 3.11
C PHE A 211 -1.91 8.48 3.10
N THR A 212 -1.53 9.69 3.46
CA THR A 212 -0.14 10.09 3.70
C THR A 212 -0.10 11.16 4.79
N LYS A 213 1.06 11.76 5.04
CA LYS A 213 1.21 12.85 6.01
C LYS A 213 1.89 14.05 5.37
N ASP A 214 1.46 15.23 5.80
CA ASP A 214 2.13 16.51 5.51
C ASP A 214 3.25 16.80 6.52
N THR A 215 4.00 17.89 6.28
CA THR A 215 5.08 18.36 7.17
C THR A 215 4.59 18.81 8.54
N ALA A 216 3.30 19.15 8.69
CA ALA A 216 2.67 19.48 9.97
C ALA A 216 2.21 18.24 10.76
N GLY A 217 2.33 17.03 10.17
CA GLY A 217 1.91 15.77 10.76
C GLY A 217 0.42 15.45 10.58
N ASN A 218 -0.33 16.26 9.82
CA ASN A 218 -1.72 15.96 9.50
C ASN A 218 -1.79 14.78 8.53
N THR A 219 -2.89 14.03 8.61
CA THR A 219 -3.15 12.96 7.65
C THR A 219 -3.91 13.52 6.45
N ILE A 220 -3.29 13.43 5.29
CA ILE A 220 -3.92 13.67 3.99
C ILE A 220 -4.51 12.34 3.52
N THR A 221 -5.77 12.34 3.12
CA THR A 221 -6.45 11.19 2.54
C THR A 221 -6.68 11.38 1.05
N VAL A 222 -7.01 10.30 0.36
CA VAL A 222 -7.38 10.35 -1.05
C VAL A 222 -8.48 11.39 -1.31
N ASP A 223 -8.32 12.14 -2.39
CA ASP A 223 -9.29 13.16 -2.79
C ASP A 223 -10.58 12.53 -3.35
N PRO A 224 -11.78 13.03 -2.94
CA PRO A 224 -13.04 12.51 -3.44
C PRO A 224 -13.23 12.65 -4.95
N SER A 225 -12.65 13.67 -5.61
CA SER A 225 -12.73 13.84 -7.06
C SER A 225 -11.88 12.82 -7.80
N PHE A 226 -10.69 12.50 -7.25
CA PHE A 226 -9.87 11.41 -7.76
C PHE A 226 -10.58 10.06 -7.62
N MET A 227 -11.19 9.77 -6.44
CA MET A 227 -12.00 8.56 -6.24
C MET A 227 -13.13 8.43 -7.25
N SER A 228 -13.89 9.51 -7.46
CA SER A 228 -15.00 9.50 -8.41
C SER A 228 -14.53 9.40 -9.86
N GLY A 229 -13.38 9.99 -10.19
CA GLY A 229 -12.75 9.87 -11.50
C GLY A 229 -12.31 8.43 -11.81
N ILE A 230 -11.63 7.77 -10.87
CA ILE A 230 -11.27 6.34 -11.01
C ILE A 230 -12.52 5.46 -11.17
N ALA A 231 -13.59 5.74 -10.43
CA ALA A 231 -14.85 5.02 -10.60
C ALA A 231 -15.50 5.29 -11.98
N ALA A 232 -15.38 6.50 -12.50
CA ALA A 232 -15.90 6.88 -13.82
C ALA A 232 -15.18 6.14 -14.95
N ILE A 233 -13.83 6.13 -14.98
CA ILE A 233 -13.09 5.46 -16.04
C ILE A 233 -13.24 3.92 -16.00
N ASN A 234 -13.64 3.34 -14.88
CA ASN A 234 -13.92 1.91 -14.75
C ASN A 234 -15.42 1.58 -14.93
N SER A 235 -16.25 2.54 -15.33
CA SER A 235 -17.68 2.30 -15.57
C SER A 235 -17.94 1.75 -16.97
N GLU A 236 -18.98 0.92 -17.11
CA GLU A 236 -19.40 0.43 -18.43
C GLU A 236 -19.80 1.60 -19.33
N GLY A 237 -19.22 1.65 -20.54
CA GLY A 237 -19.58 2.61 -21.58
C GLY A 237 -19.03 4.03 -21.38
N VAL A 238 -17.98 4.17 -20.54
CA VAL A 238 -17.20 5.41 -20.50
C VAL A 238 -16.62 5.71 -21.90
N ASP A 239 -16.61 6.97 -22.31
CA ASP A 239 -15.97 7.38 -23.55
C ASP A 239 -14.46 7.58 -23.37
N GLU A 240 -13.69 7.34 -24.44
CA GLU A 240 -12.22 7.43 -24.43
C GLU A 240 -11.74 8.86 -24.17
N GLU A 241 -12.51 9.89 -24.55
CA GLU A 241 -12.20 11.28 -24.27
C GLU A 241 -12.16 11.52 -22.74
N THR A 242 -13.13 11.00 -22.01
CA THR A 242 -13.17 11.10 -20.53
C THR A 242 -11.99 10.35 -19.92
N VAL A 243 -11.65 9.15 -20.40
CA VAL A 243 -10.50 8.38 -19.93
C VAL A 243 -9.22 9.16 -20.16
N PHE A 244 -9.03 9.71 -21.36
CA PHE A 244 -7.85 10.48 -21.73
C PHE A 244 -7.69 11.76 -20.89
N GLU A 245 -8.76 12.56 -20.73
CA GLU A 245 -8.72 13.80 -19.95
C GLU A 245 -8.37 13.56 -18.48
N LEU A 246 -8.99 12.56 -17.85
CA LEU A 246 -8.74 12.26 -16.43
C LEU A 246 -7.35 11.65 -16.23
N SER A 247 -6.97 10.67 -17.06
CA SER A 247 -5.69 10.00 -16.92
C SER A 247 -4.50 10.93 -17.20
N SER A 248 -4.62 11.80 -18.21
CA SER A 248 -3.58 12.80 -18.52
C SER A 248 -3.31 13.72 -17.33
N LYS A 249 -4.35 14.22 -16.69
CA LYS A 249 -4.23 15.07 -15.50
C LYS A 249 -3.59 14.35 -14.33
N TRP A 250 -3.96 13.09 -14.08
CA TRP A 250 -3.37 12.32 -13.00
C TRP A 250 -1.91 11.95 -13.26
N LEU A 251 -1.58 11.67 -14.52
CA LEU A 251 -0.20 11.36 -14.92
C LEU A 251 0.69 12.60 -14.85
N GLU A 252 0.22 13.77 -15.28
CA GLU A 252 0.94 15.03 -15.15
C GLU A 252 1.37 15.27 -13.71
N LEU A 253 0.43 15.19 -12.74
CA LEU A 253 0.73 15.34 -11.31
C LEU A 253 1.75 14.32 -10.82
N ARG A 254 1.62 13.04 -11.19
CA ARG A 254 2.52 11.99 -10.73
C ARG A 254 3.91 12.09 -11.33
N CYS A 255 4.00 12.41 -12.59
CA CYS A 255 5.26 12.61 -13.28
C CYS A 255 6.00 13.84 -12.72
N ASP A 256 5.30 14.94 -12.49
CA ASP A 256 5.88 16.11 -11.83
C ASP A 256 6.41 15.79 -10.43
N ASP A 257 5.72 14.93 -9.66
CA ASP A 257 6.20 14.47 -8.35
C ASP A 257 7.47 13.61 -8.50
N ILE A 258 7.49 12.67 -9.46
CA ILE A 258 8.65 11.80 -9.73
C ILE A 258 9.84 12.62 -10.21
N ASP A 259 9.62 13.54 -11.14
CA ASP A 259 10.64 14.46 -11.65
C ASP A 259 11.29 15.26 -10.52
N PHE A 260 10.46 15.85 -9.66
CA PHE A 260 10.93 16.62 -8.52
C PHE A 260 11.74 15.75 -7.54
N VAL A 261 11.32 14.51 -7.29
CA VAL A 261 12.05 13.56 -6.43
C VAL A 261 13.41 13.22 -7.04
N ILE A 262 13.46 12.85 -8.32
CA ILE A 262 14.72 12.49 -9.01
C ILE A 262 15.69 13.69 -8.97
N ASP A 263 15.22 14.88 -9.33
CA ASP A 263 16.06 16.08 -9.38
C ASP A 263 16.54 16.50 -7.99
N SER A 264 15.70 16.34 -6.96
CA SER A 264 16.07 16.58 -5.56
C SER A 264 17.16 15.60 -5.08
N VAL A 265 17.03 14.32 -5.42
CA VAL A 265 18.04 13.30 -5.09
C VAL A 265 19.35 13.60 -5.80
N LYS A 266 19.30 13.88 -7.10
CA LYS A 266 20.52 14.18 -7.90
C LYS A 266 21.23 15.43 -7.41
N SER A 267 20.50 16.46 -7.05
CA SER A 267 21.10 17.73 -6.55
C SER A 267 21.68 17.61 -5.15
N THR A 268 21.17 16.65 -4.34
CA THR A 268 21.59 16.51 -2.93
C THR A 268 22.55 15.35 -2.70
N ALA A 269 22.65 14.41 -3.65
CA ALA A 269 23.55 13.27 -3.54
C ALA A 269 25.03 13.71 -3.42
N GLY A 270 25.69 13.28 -2.32
CA GLY A 270 27.08 13.66 -2.01
C GLY A 270 27.22 14.93 -1.16
N GLU A 271 26.16 15.65 -0.90
CA GLU A 271 26.18 16.80 0.01
C GLU A 271 26.23 16.36 1.47
N SER A 272 26.88 17.14 2.31
CA SER A 272 27.00 16.89 3.77
C SER A 272 25.83 17.39 4.60
N ALA A 273 24.91 18.14 4.01
CA ALA A 273 23.76 18.71 4.65
C ALA A 273 22.55 18.72 3.70
N LEU A 274 21.36 18.54 4.23
CA LEU A 274 20.12 18.59 3.46
C LEU A 274 19.69 20.05 3.22
N PRO A 275 19.24 20.40 2.01
CA PRO A 275 18.53 21.64 1.74
C PRO A 275 17.25 21.80 2.58
N GLU A 276 16.78 23.01 2.79
CA GLU A 276 15.59 23.33 3.60
C GLU A 276 14.30 22.62 3.12
N TYR A 277 14.20 22.33 1.84
CA TYR A 277 13.03 21.66 1.26
C TYR A 277 12.98 20.14 1.56
N TRP A 278 14.00 19.58 2.22
CA TRP A 278 13.97 18.23 2.79
C TRP A 278 13.49 18.28 4.23
N HIS A 279 12.22 18.03 4.46
CA HIS A 279 11.67 17.94 5.80
C HIS A 279 11.74 16.49 6.32
N THR A 280 12.55 16.25 7.36
CA THR A 280 12.75 14.91 7.94
C THR A 280 13.10 14.99 9.41
N GLU A 281 12.68 13.98 10.19
CA GLU A 281 13.14 13.75 11.56
C GLU A 281 14.44 12.92 11.61
N ASP A 282 14.81 12.27 10.49
CA ASP A 282 16.00 11.40 10.36
C ASP A 282 16.98 11.93 9.31
N THR A 283 17.55 13.08 9.58
CA THR A 283 18.55 13.73 8.70
C THR A 283 19.72 12.80 8.40
N GLN A 284 20.21 12.03 9.40
CA GLN A 284 21.36 11.15 9.20
C GLN A 284 21.01 9.95 8.32
N GLY A 285 19.82 9.37 8.47
CA GLY A 285 19.34 8.28 7.62
C GLY A 285 19.23 8.71 6.15
N ILE A 286 18.67 9.91 5.89
CA ILE A 286 18.59 10.45 4.51
C ILE A 286 19.98 10.71 3.94
N ILE A 287 20.90 11.35 4.68
CA ILE A 287 22.27 11.57 4.22
C ILE A 287 22.95 10.23 3.92
N SER A 288 22.77 9.21 4.78
CA SER A 288 23.31 7.87 4.56
C SER A 288 22.75 7.24 3.28
N ALA A 289 21.43 7.30 3.07
CA ALA A 289 20.80 6.80 1.84
C ALA A 289 21.36 7.49 0.59
N LEU A 290 21.41 8.82 0.59
CA LEU A 290 21.95 9.61 -0.52
C LEU A 290 23.45 9.35 -0.76
N SER A 291 24.21 9.06 0.32
CA SER A 291 25.65 8.79 0.22
C SER A 291 25.98 7.49 -0.50
N VAL A 292 25.07 6.52 -0.55
CA VAL A 292 25.25 5.23 -1.24
C VAL A 292 24.49 5.15 -2.57
N THR A 293 23.72 6.19 -2.93
CA THR A 293 22.93 6.21 -4.17
C THR A 293 23.77 6.56 -5.38
N ASP A 294 23.65 5.77 -6.45
CA ASP A 294 24.16 6.04 -7.77
C ASP A 294 23.08 6.72 -8.62
N THR A 295 23.24 8.00 -8.84
CA THR A 295 22.29 8.83 -9.59
C THR A 295 22.54 8.84 -11.09
N ASP A 296 23.54 8.11 -11.59
CA ASP A 296 23.81 7.92 -13.02
C ASP A 296 23.12 6.67 -13.59
N ASN A 297 22.68 5.75 -12.71
CA ASN A 297 21.98 4.54 -13.07
C ASN A 297 20.60 4.50 -12.42
N ILE A 298 19.60 5.10 -13.08
CA ILE A 298 18.24 5.28 -12.57
C ILE A 298 17.28 4.35 -13.31
N GLY A 299 16.52 3.56 -12.55
CA GLY A 299 15.35 2.83 -13.01
C GLY A 299 14.08 3.43 -12.42
N VAL A 300 12.98 3.32 -13.12
CA VAL A 300 11.65 3.68 -12.61
C VAL A 300 10.72 2.49 -12.73
N MET A 301 9.91 2.25 -11.74
CA MET A 301 8.89 1.20 -11.77
C MET A 301 7.62 1.64 -11.05
N GLY A 302 6.52 1.00 -11.38
CA GLY A 302 5.28 1.28 -10.68
C GLY A 302 4.21 0.23 -10.93
N HIS A 303 3.16 0.28 -10.13
CA HIS A 303 1.99 -0.58 -10.24
C HIS A 303 0.80 0.22 -10.78
N SER A 304 0.03 -0.36 -11.73
CA SER A 304 -1.23 0.25 -12.21
C SER A 304 -0.98 1.68 -12.75
N LEU A 305 -1.69 2.69 -12.24
CA LEU A 305 -1.48 4.11 -12.60
C LEU A 305 -0.03 4.57 -12.32
N GLY A 306 0.64 3.98 -11.32
CA GLY A 306 2.07 4.21 -11.09
C GLY A 306 2.96 3.58 -12.15
N GLY A 307 2.56 2.44 -12.73
CA GLY A 307 3.19 1.82 -13.88
C GLY A 307 3.08 2.70 -15.13
N ALA A 308 1.89 3.25 -15.38
CA ALA A 308 1.69 4.24 -16.45
C ALA A 308 2.58 5.48 -16.29
N ALA A 309 2.72 6.00 -15.05
CA ALA A 309 3.64 7.10 -14.76
C ALA A 309 5.10 6.70 -15.00
N ALA A 310 5.51 5.50 -14.58
CA ALA A 310 6.87 4.99 -14.80
C ALA A 310 7.20 4.89 -16.31
N VAL A 311 6.25 4.42 -17.12
CA VAL A 311 6.40 4.37 -18.58
C VAL A 311 6.55 5.79 -19.16
N ASN A 312 5.74 6.75 -18.70
CA ASN A 312 5.87 8.14 -19.15
C ASN A 312 7.22 8.75 -18.78
N GLU A 313 7.76 8.47 -17.58
CA GLU A 313 9.09 8.91 -17.16
C GLU A 313 10.21 8.36 -18.08
N GLY A 314 10.15 7.08 -18.45
CA GLY A 314 11.10 6.49 -19.39
C GLY A 314 11.03 7.08 -20.80
N ARG A 315 9.89 7.70 -21.17
CA ARG A 315 9.70 8.41 -22.43
C ARG A 315 10.28 9.83 -22.39
N THR A 316 10.05 10.54 -21.29
CA THR A 316 10.27 11.99 -21.20
C THR A 316 11.66 12.35 -20.66
N ARG A 317 12.21 11.54 -19.75
CA ARG A 317 13.52 11.76 -19.16
C ARG A 317 14.62 11.00 -19.89
N ASN A 318 15.74 11.67 -20.11
CA ASN A 318 16.91 11.08 -20.78
C ASN A 318 17.90 10.41 -19.81
N ASP A 319 17.70 10.54 -18.50
CA ASP A 319 18.55 9.94 -17.46
C ASP A 319 17.99 8.62 -16.90
N ILE A 320 16.77 8.22 -17.29
CA ILE A 320 16.21 6.90 -17.00
C ILE A 320 16.86 5.84 -17.91
N LYS A 321 17.27 4.73 -17.31
CA LYS A 321 17.96 3.63 -18.01
C LYS A 321 17.10 2.38 -18.22
N ALA A 322 16.08 2.17 -17.39
CA ALA A 322 15.21 0.99 -17.44
C ALA A 322 13.88 1.28 -16.76
N VAL A 323 12.80 0.70 -17.28
CA VAL A 323 11.42 0.89 -16.77
C VAL A 323 10.75 -0.45 -16.58
N ILE A 324 10.03 -0.58 -15.46
CA ILE A 324 9.13 -1.72 -15.20
C ILE A 324 7.71 -1.21 -14.97
N ASP A 325 6.79 -1.74 -15.73
CA ASP A 325 5.35 -1.57 -15.57
C ASP A 325 4.74 -2.84 -14.96
N LEU A 326 4.20 -2.73 -13.74
CA LEU A 326 3.47 -3.79 -13.06
C LEU A 326 1.97 -3.61 -13.31
N ASP A 327 1.47 -4.21 -14.36
CA ASP A 327 0.04 -4.28 -14.70
C ASP A 327 -0.65 -2.91 -14.90
N GLY A 328 0.09 -1.94 -15.46
CA GLY A 328 -0.43 -0.64 -15.82
C GLY A 328 -0.89 -0.59 -17.29
N THR A 329 -1.90 0.22 -17.57
CA THR A 329 -2.21 0.64 -18.93
C THR A 329 -1.34 1.83 -19.28
N MET A 330 -0.62 1.80 -20.40
CA MET A 330 0.36 2.82 -20.80
C MET A 330 -0.32 4.12 -21.28
N LEU A 331 -1.17 4.68 -20.42
CA LEU A 331 -2.03 5.84 -20.70
C LEU A 331 -1.23 7.11 -21.05
N GLY A 332 -0.01 7.26 -20.55
CA GLY A 332 0.88 8.38 -20.88
C GLY A 332 1.39 8.37 -22.32
N GLU A 333 1.22 7.26 -23.03
CA GLU A 333 1.54 7.13 -24.47
C GLU A 333 0.35 7.49 -25.37
N VAL A 334 -0.86 7.67 -24.81
CA VAL A 334 -2.02 8.21 -25.53
C VAL A 334 -1.86 9.73 -25.63
N THR A 335 -1.91 10.25 -26.84
CA THR A 335 -1.70 11.69 -27.15
C THR A 335 -2.98 12.45 -27.47
N GLY A 336 -4.09 11.73 -27.58
CA GLY A 336 -5.40 12.27 -27.87
C GLY A 336 -6.39 11.17 -28.23
N VAL A 337 -7.63 11.57 -28.51
CA VAL A 337 -8.70 10.68 -28.98
C VAL A 337 -9.27 11.23 -30.27
N GLU A 338 -9.52 10.38 -31.26
CA GLU A 338 -10.16 10.76 -32.50
C GLU A 338 -11.26 9.74 -32.85
N ASN A 339 -12.50 10.22 -32.99
CA ASN A 339 -13.69 9.40 -33.24
C ASN A 339 -13.91 8.28 -32.21
N GLY A 340 -13.59 8.53 -30.93
CA GLY A 340 -13.69 7.55 -29.85
C GLY A 340 -12.63 6.46 -29.89
N VAL A 341 -11.46 6.72 -30.49
CA VAL A 341 -10.31 5.81 -30.56
C VAL A 341 -9.07 6.55 -30.11
N ASP A 342 -8.28 5.91 -29.25
CA ASP A 342 -7.01 6.44 -28.77
C ASP A 342 -6.00 6.65 -29.90
N ILE A 343 -5.34 7.81 -29.87
CA ILE A 343 -4.14 8.09 -30.69
C ILE A 343 -2.93 7.79 -29.81
N VAL A 344 -2.33 6.64 -30.02
CA VAL A 344 -1.13 6.22 -29.28
C VAL A 344 0.12 6.61 -30.05
N ARG A 345 1.19 7.02 -29.35
CA ARG A 345 2.49 7.30 -29.97
C ARG A 345 2.99 6.09 -30.73
N ASP A 346 3.49 6.32 -31.92
CA ASP A 346 4.02 5.31 -32.84
C ASP A 346 5.56 5.34 -32.95
N ASP A 347 6.22 6.35 -32.35
CA ASP A 347 7.68 6.43 -32.29
C ASP A 347 8.25 5.42 -31.29
N PRO A 348 9.48 4.89 -31.55
CA PRO A 348 10.07 3.88 -30.70
C PRO A 348 10.17 4.28 -29.24
N TYR A 349 9.77 3.38 -28.32
CA TYR A 349 9.99 3.59 -26.89
C TYR A 349 11.50 3.49 -26.57
N PRO A 350 12.11 4.52 -25.95
CA PRO A 350 13.57 4.74 -26.09
C PRO A 350 14.44 3.90 -25.16
N VAL A 351 13.89 3.39 -24.03
CA VAL A 351 14.65 2.67 -23.00
C VAL A 351 14.14 1.24 -22.82
N PRO A 352 14.92 0.32 -22.24
CA PRO A 352 14.45 -1.00 -21.87
C PRO A 352 13.18 -0.93 -21.02
N LEU A 353 12.14 -1.64 -21.45
CA LEU A 353 10.81 -1.68 -20.85
C LEU A 353 10.38 -3.11 -20.59
N LEU A 354 10.12 -3.43 -19.33
CA LEU A 354 9.48 -4.68 -18.93
C LEU A 354 8.04 -4.40 -18.51
N SER A 355 7.09 -5.04 -19.17
CA SER A 355 5.67 -5.00 -18.80
C SER A 355 5.23 -6.36 -18.26
N PHE A 356 4.69 -6.35 -17.05
CA PHE A 356 3.95 -7.46 -16.49
C PHE A 356 2.46 -7.22 -16.73
N ASP A 357 1.78 -8.23 -17.25
CA ASP A 357 0.32 -8.23 -17.33
C ASP A 357 -0.25 -9.23 -16.33
N ASN A 358 -1.42 -8.95 -15.79
CA ASN A 358 -2.24 -9.98 -15.21
C ASN A 358 -2.87 -10.85 -16.33
N GLU A 359 -3.48 -11.97 -15.96
CA GLU A 359 -4.02 -12.91 -16.94
C GLU A 359 -5.14 -12.27 -17.80
N GLU A 360 -6.00 -11.45 -17.20
CA GLU A 360 -7.10 -10.78 -17.89
C GLU A 360 -6.59 -9.72 -18.87
N HIS A 361 -5.67 -8.85 -18.46
CA HIS A 361 -5.07 -7.82 -19.33
C HIS A 361 -4.30 -8.45 -20.48
N HIS A 362 -3.60 -9.56 -20.22
CA HIS A 362 -2.89 -10.30 -21.28
C HIS A 362 -3.86 -10.80 -22.37
N PHE A 363 -4.96 -11.41 -21.99
CA PHE A 363 -5.93 -11.91 -22.97
C PHE A 363 -6.73 -10.78 -23.64
N ALA A 364 -7.04 -9.69 -22.90
CA ALA A 364 -7.65 -8.49 -23.49
C ALA A 364 -6.75 -7.88 -24.57
N ALA A 365 -5.44 -7.81 -24.34
CA ALA A 365 -4.48 -7.33 -25.32
C ALA A 365 -4.43 -8.18 -26.60
N ILE A 366 -4.52 -9.52 -26.45
CA ILE A 366 -4.59 -10.45 -27.59
C ILE A 366 -5.91 -10.29 -28.37
N ASP A 367 -7.00 -10.08 -27.66
CA ASP A 367 -8.32 -9.93 -28.31
C ASP A 367 -8.44 -8.58 -29.03
N ALA A 368 -7.88 -7.50 -28.45
CA ALA A 368 -7.77 -6.21 -29.12
C ALA A 368 -6.97 -6.34 -30.44
N GLU A 369 -5.83 -7.03 -30.42
CA GLU A 369 -5.04 -7.28 -31.65
C GLU A 369 -5.83 -8.06 -32.72
N LYS A 370 -6.56 -9.13 -32.33
CA LYS A 370 -7.38 -9.93 -33.24
C LYS A 370 -8.53 -9.12 -33.86
N ASN A 371 -9.10 -8.20 -33.07
CA ASN A 371 -10.23 -7.38 -33.51
C ASN A 371 -9.78 -6.14 -34.31
N GLY A 372 -8.46 -5.85 -34.33
CA GLY A 372 -7.95 -4.61 -34.91
C GLY A 372 -8.26 -3.36 -34.09
N GLU A 373 -8.45 -3.53 -32.78
CA GLU A 373 -8.68 -2.46 -31.82
C GLU A 373 -7.34 -1.88 -31.33
N VAL A 374 -7.33 -0.58 -31.05
CA VAL A 374 -6.15 0.08 -30.49
C VAL A 374 -6.08 -0.25 -28.99
N TYR A 375 -4.92 -0.75 -28.55
CA TYR A 375 -4.61 -0.95 -27.15
C TYR A 375 -3.18 -0.41 -26.89
N ALA A 376 -3.09 0.61 -26.05
CA ALA A 376 -1.83 1.36 -25.85
C ALA A 376 -0.62 0.47 -25.59
N ASN A 377 -0.75 -0.51 -24.67
CA ASN A 377 0.35 -1.44 -24.34
C ASN A 377 0.83 -2.24 -25.58
N ASN A 378 -0.07 -2.63 -26.48
CA ASN A 378 0.31 -3.36 -27.69
C ASN A 378 1.14 -2.49 -28.65
N VAL A 379 0.73 -1.22 -28.81
CA VAL A 379 1.43 -0.26 -29.68
C VAL A 379 2.82 0.03 -29.10
N VAL A 380 2.91 0.40 -27.83
CA VAL A 380 4.17 0.75 -27.15
C VAL A 380 5.15 -0.43 -27.13
N MET A 381 4.68 -1.62 -26.72
CA MET A 381 5.51 -2.83 -26.69
C MET A 381 5.93 -3.31 -28.08
N GLY A 382 5.10 -3.08 -29.09
CA GLY A 382 5.42 -3.37 -30.49
C GLY A 382 6.49 -2.44 -31.07
N ASN A 383 6.59 -1.21 -30.58
CA ASN A 383 7.54 -0.17 -31.04
C ASN A 383 8.75 0.00 -30.12
N ALA A 384 8.79 -0.71 -28.98
CA ALA A 384 9.89 -0.57 -28.03
C ALA A 384 11.23 -1.04 -28.62
N VAL A 385 12.28 -0.22 -28.48
CA VAL A 385 13.64 -0.58 -28.89
C VAL A 385 14.14 -1.83 -28.17
N CYS A 386 13.74 -1.99 -26.89
CA CYS A 386 14.09 -3.11 -26.03
C CYS A 386 12.90 -3.42 -25.12
N GLY A 387 11.89 -4.13 -25.65
CA GLY A 387 10.64 -4.42 -24.97
C GLY A 387 10.55 -5.88 -24.52
N TYR A 388 10.15 -6.08 -23.28
CA TYR A 388 9.92 -7.39 -22.67
C TYR A 388 8.51 -7.42 -22.08
N ARG A 389 7.72 -8.41 -22.44
CA ARG A 389 6.36 -8.56 -21.92
C ARG A 389 6.15 -9.97 -21.39
N THR A 390 5.67 -10.07 -20.18
CA THR A 390 5.31 -11.34 -19.56
C THR A 390 3.99 -11.21 -18.82
N TYR A 391 3.23 -12.30 -18.77
CA TYR A 391 2.12 -12.41 -17.82
C TYR A 391 2.35 -13.58 -16.88
N ILE A 392 1.82 -13.48 -15.66
CA ILE A 392 1.88 -14.55 -14.68
C ILE A 392 0.52 -15.22 -14.66
N ALA A 393 0.49 -16.52 -14.97
CA ALA A 393 -0.75 -17.29 -15.05
C ALA A 393 -1.49 -17.31 -13.70
N GLY A 394 -2.80 -17.10 -13.75
CA GLY A 394 -3.67 -17.09 -12.58
C GLY A 394 -3.60 -15.81 -11.74
N THR A 395 -2.91 -14.76 -12.19
CA THR A 395 -2.89 -13.46 -11.50
C THR A 395 -4.10 -12.61 -11.85
N GLY A 396 -4.46 -11.75 -10.91
CA GLY A 396 -5.28 -10.56 -11.14
C GLY A 396 -4.50 -9.30 -10.73
N HIS A 397 -5.10 -8.14 -10.89
CA HIS A 397 -4.46 -6.83 -10.74
C HIS A 397 -3.72 -6.64 -9.40
N MET A 398 -4.33 -7.05 -8.30
CA MET A 398 -3.76 -6.85 -6.95
C MET A 398 -2.65 -7.85 -6.60
N ASN A 399 -2.38 -8.87 -7.42
CA ASN A 399 -1.26 -9.79 -7.20
C ASN A 399 0.12 -9.17 -7.40
N PHE A 400 0.18 -7.99 -8.01
CA PHE A 400 1.41 -7.21 -8.16
C PHE A 400 1.66 -6.24 -6.99
N THR A 401 0.97 -6.44 -5.87
CA THR A 401 1.12 -5.69 -4.62
C THR A 401 1.24 -6.63 -3.43
N ASP A 402 1.64 -6.12 -2.27
CA ASP A 402 1.71 -6.90 -1.04
C ASP A 402 0.33 -7.17 -0.39
N LEU A 403 -0.73 -6.53 -0.89
CA LEU A 403 -2.08 -6.62 -0.29
C LEU A 403 -2.60 -8.06 -0.15
N PRO A 404 -2.40 -8.98 -1.12
CA PRO A 404 -2.88 -10.35 -0.99
C PRO A 404 -2.29 -11.12 0.20
N MET A 405 -1.07 -10.79 0.61
CA MET A 405 -0.40 -11.41 1.75
C MET A 405 -0.91 -10.85 3.09
N TYR A 406 -1.17 -9.55 3.16
CA TYR A 406 -1.68 -8.91 4.37
C TYR A 406 -3.17 -9.06 4.56
N SER A 407 -3.94 -9.00 3.48
CA SER A 407 -5.40 -9.03 3.51
C SER A 407 -5.98 -9.79 2.31
N PRO A 408 -5.92 -11.14 2.31
CA PRO A 408 -6.43 -11.95 1.19
C PRO A 408 -7.90 -11.68 0.87
N SER A 409 -8.71 -11.39 1.88
CA SER A 409 -10.15 -11.10 1.70
C SER A 409 -10.39 -9.77 0.99
N LEU A 410 -9.68 -8.72 1.38
CA LEU A 410 -9.77 -7.41 0.73
C LEU A 410 -9.16 -7.46 -0.68
N ALA A 411 -8.01 -8.10 -0.82
CA ALA A 411 -7.34 -8.27 -2.11
C ALA A 411 -8.25 -9.01 -3.12
N LYS A 412 -8.96 -10.05 -2.66
CA LYS A 412 -9.94 -10.76 -3.49
C LYS A 412 -11.09 -9.87 -3.96
N MET A 413 -11.54 -8.94 -3.11
CA MET A 413 -12.58 -7.97 -3.49
C MET A 413 -12.07 -6.93 -4.50
N LEU A 414 -10.77 -6.67 -4.50
CA LEU A 414 -10.11 -5.68 -5.35
C LEU A 414 -9.44 -6.29 -6.60
N GLY A 415 -9.64 -7.56 -6.88
CA GLY A 415 -9.20 -8.20 -8.12
C GLY A 415 -7.86 -8.94 -7.99
N THR A 416 -7.76 -9.92 -7.06
CA THR A 416 -6.70 -10.94 -7.12
C THR A 416 -7.17 -12.16 -7.89
N GLY A 417 -6.23 -12.80 -8.57
CA GLY A 417 -6.43 -14.09 -9.21
C GLY A 417 -6.34 -15.28 -8.23
N SER A 418 -6.15 -16.46 -8.79
CA SER A 418 -6.11 -17.75 -8.06
C SER A 418 -4.70 -18.17 -7.65
N VAL A 419 -3.66 -17.47 -8.10
CA VAL A 419 -2.26 -17.79 -7.82
C VAL A 419 -1.94 -17.60 -6.34
N ASP A 420 -1.02 -18.40 -5.82
CA ASP A 420 -0.48 -18.21 -4.47
C ASP A 420 0.24 -16.86 -4.38
N ALA A 421 -0.18 -16.02 -3.43
CA ALA A 421 0.27 -14.64 -3.34
C ALA A 421 1.78 -14.50 -3.02
N GLU A 422 2.29 -15.37 -2.14
CA GLU A 422 3.69 -15.35 -1.72
C GLU A 422 4.59 -15.77 -2.88
N LYS A 423 4.26 -16.88 -3.53
CA LYS A 423 5.01 -17.37 -4.69
C LYS A 423 4.94 -16.40 -5.86
N CYS A 424 3.79 -15.78 -6.09
CA CYS A 424 3.64 -14.75 -7.11
C CYS A 424 4.61 -13.58 -6.86
N MET A 425 4.63 -13.05 -5.63
CA MET A 425 5.52 -11.93 -5.28
C MET A 425 7.00 -12.31 -5.39
N ILE A 426 7.39 -13.52 -4.95
CA ILE A 426 8.75 -14.04 -5.13
C ILE A 426 9.12 -14.08 -6.62
N THR A 427 8.21 -14.53 -7.48
CA THR A 427 8.42 -14.60 -8.93
C THR A 427 8.56 -13.20 -9.54
N VAL A 428 7.67 -12.27 -9.19
CA VAL A 428 7.74 -10.87 -9.65
C VAL A 428 9.05 -10.23 -9.20
N ASN A 429 9.44 -10.39 -7.94
CA ASN A 429 10.68 -9.85 -7.40
C ASN A 429 11.92 -10.42 -8.11
N GLY A 430 11.95 -11.73 -8.38
CA GLY A 430 13.05 -12.36 -9.11
C GLY A 430 13.23 -11.81 -10.51
N ILE A 431 12.14 -11.72 -11.29
CA ILE A 431 12.17 -11.17 -12.65
C ILE A 431 12.53 -9.68 -12.63
N THR A 432 12.01 -8.91 -11.68
CA THR A 432 12.32 -7.49 -11.46
C THR A 432 13.81 -7.30 -11.20
N LEU A 433 14.37 -8.12 -10.31
CA LEU A 433 15.79 -8.09 -9.95
C LEU A 433 16.69 -8.42 -11.16
N GLU A 434 16.38 -9.50 -11.89
CA GLU A 434 17.13 -9.89 -13.09
C GLU A 434 17.10 -8.81 -14.17
N PHE A 435 15.96 -8.15 -14.38
CA PHE A 435 15.83 -7.05 -15.32
C PHE A 435 16.71 -5.86 -14.92
N PHE A 436 16.60 -5.38 -13.69
CA PHE A 436 17.42 -4.25 -13.25
C PHE A 436 18.90 -4.61 -13.13
N ASP A 437 19.27 -5.83 -12.74
CA ASP A 437 20.67 -6.28 -12.75
C ASP A 437 21.26 -6.23 -14.16
N SER A 438 20.49 -6.60 -15.20
CA SER A 438 20.94 -6.53 -16.58
C SER A 438 21.13 -5.07 -17.05
N PHE A 439 20.13 -4.21 -16.83
CA PHE A 439 20.11 -2.88 -17.46
C PHE A 439 20.71 -1.75 -16.59
N LEU A 440 20.73 -1.88 -15.28
CA LEU A 440 21.30 -0.87 -14.38
C LEU A 440 22.71 -1.25 -13.89
N LYS A 441 23.02 -2.55 -13.77
CA LYS A 441 24.34 -3.03 -13.31
C LYS A 441 25.16 -3.70 -14.39
N GLY A 442 24.59 -3.93 -15.58
CA GLY A 442 25.27 -4.62 -16.68
C GLY A 442 25.59 -6.08 -16.38
N LYS A 443 24.80 -6.75 -15.54
CA LYS A 443 24.99 -8.14 -15.14
C LYS A 443 24.09 -9.07 -15.95
N GLY A 444 24.71 -9.91 -16.77
CA GLY A 444 23.98 -10.94 -17.53
C GLY A 444 23.19 -10.38 -18.72
N GLU A 445 22.42 -11.26 -19.35
CA GLU A 445 21.47 -10.95 -20.41
C GLU A 445 20.07 -11.25 -19.87
N PHE A 446 19.15 -10.29 -19.97
CA PHE A 446 17.79 -10.48 -19.50
C PHE A 446 16.94 -11.22 -20.53
N ILE A 447 16.33 -12.33 -20.10
CA ILE A 447 15.41 -13.12 -20.91
C ILE A 447 14.20 -13.46 -20.03
N VAL A 448 13.02 -13.14 -20.51
CA VAL A 448 11.77 -13.49 -19.83
C VAL A 448 10.86 -14.32 -20.75
N GLN A 449 10.17 -15.30 -20.19
CA GLN A 449 9.16 -16.07 -20.91
C GLN A 449 7.88 -15.25 -21.08
N LYS A 450 7.18 -15.43 -22.19
CA LYS A 450 5.91 -14.75 -22.46
C LYS A 450 4.83 -15.11 -21.41
N CYS A 451 4.85 -16.34 -20.91
CA CYS A 451 4.01 -16.82 -19.82
C CYS A 451 4.90 -17.36 -18.71
N THR A 452 4.73 -16.87 -17.51
CA THR A 452 5.43 -17.35 -16.31
C THR A 452 4.47 -18.13 -15.44
N GLU A 453 4.77 -19.40 -15.17
CA GLU A 453 4.04 -20.20 -14.20
C GLU A 453 4.69 -20.05 -12.82
N VAL A 454 3.88 -19.89 -11.80
CA VAL A 454 4.33 -19.81 -10.40
C VAL A 454 4.42 -21.23 -9.84
N SER A 455 5.63 -21.69 -9.54
CA SER A 455 5.93 -23.05 -9.07
C SER A 455 5.82 -23.23 -7.54
#